data_ff95e2d9554aad2f11a6a2f1912cc5bc
#
_entry.id   ff95e2d9554aad2f11a6a2f1912cc5bc
#
_cell.length_a   1.000
_cell.length_b   1.000
_cell.length_c   1.000
_cell.angle_alpha   90.00
_cell.angle_beta   90.00
_cell.angle_gamma   90.00
#
_symmetry.space_group_name_H-M   'P 1'
#
loop_
_entity.id
_entity.type
_entity.pdbx_description
1 polymer ?
#
loop_
_entity_poly.entity_id
_entity_poly.type
_entity_poly.pdbx_seq_one_letter_code
_entity_poly.pdbx_strand_id
1 'polypeptide(L)'
;MKIFTTDAIKKADAVTIEKEPISSVNLIERAAESSAYWIYLNCKNYTRFTIFCGPGKNGSEGFAIARMLYLKGFDVDVFIDKSKSELSDDALLNFKRLQDFSGITIYDFVEIDQYNFEKTVLVDALFGVGLSQNLEVIYKDVIQKLNLKKNPKISIDIPSGLFANHLNEENDIIFKTDYTLTFQFWKKSFLHPETGIYSGEVVVLDIKLNQEFIDKTETFDFVIDDDLILKIFKPRENFAHKGIYGKSIIVGGSYGKIGAAVLATKSAMRTGSGLTFVLAPNCGYTVLQTTCPEAIFIEGCEKKIIQIEE
;
A
#
# COMPACT_ATOMS: atom_id res chain seq x y z
N MET A 1 -1.38 5.99 10.32
CA MET A 1 -0.50 6.65 9.31
C MET A 1 -1.30 7.62 8.45
N LYS A 2 -0.75 8.80 8.11
CA LYS A 2 -1.38 9.78 7.20
C LYS A 2 -1.32 9.29 5.74
N ILE A 3 -2.36 9.56 4.97
CA ILE A 3 -2.37 9.37 3.52
C ILE A 3 -2.28 10.74 2.89
N PHE A 4 -1.29 10.94 2.02
CA PHE A 4 -1.06 12.22 1.36
C PHE A 4 -1.41 12.16 -0.13
N THR A 5 -1.81 13.31 -0.67
CA THR A 5 -1.91 13.51 -2.11
C THR A 5 -0.53 13.48 -2.77
N THR A 6 -0.48 13.23 -4.07
CA THR A 6 0.77 13.27 -4.85
C THR A 6 1.54 14.56 -4.67
N ASP A 7 0.84 15.71 -4.59
CA ASP A 7 1.48 17.02 -4.39
C ASP A 7 2.10 17.15 -3.01
N ALA A 8 1.45 16.60 -1.97
CA ALA A 8 2.01 16.60 -0.61
C ALA A 8 3.22 15.65 -0.53
N ILE A 9 3.19 14.49 -1.22
CA ILE A 9 4.34 13.58 -1.32
C ILE A 9 5.53 14.28 -1.99
N LYS A 10 5.32 14.93 -3.15
CA LYS A 10 6.37 15.70 -3.84
C LYS A 10 6.95 16.82 -2.98
N LYS A 11 6.11 17.47 -2.17
CA LYS A 11 6.58 18.48 -1.21
C LYS A 11 7.38 17.86 -0.07
N ALA A 12 7.00 16.69 0.43
CA ALA A 12 7.76 15.97 1.44
C ALA A 12 9.17 15.62 0.93
N ASP A 13 9.29 15.15 -0.31
CA ASP A 13 10.60 14.91 -0.96
C ASP A 13 11.43 16.19 -1.03
N ALA A 14 10.84 17.29 -1.55
CA ALA A 14 11.53 18.54 -1.71
C ALA A 14 12.01 19.13 -0.37
N VAL A 15 11.17 19.10 0.65
CA VAL A 15 11.53 19.54 2.02
C VAL A 15 12.63 18.66 2.62
N THR A 16 12.58 17.34 2.36
CA THR A 16 13.62 16.43 2.84
C THR A 16 14.96 16.73 2.17
N ILE A 17 14.97 16.94 0.85
CA ILE A 17 16.16 17.33 0.09
C ILE A 17 16.75 18.64 0.62
N GLU A 18 15.92 19.63 0.88
CA GLU A 18 16.34 20.94 1.40
C GLU A 18 16.89 20.86 2.83
N LYS A 19 16.17 20.17 3.73
CA LYS A 19 16.50 20.12 5.17
C LYS A 19 17.67 19.22 5.51
N GLU A 20 17.85 18.13 4.78
CA GLU A 20 18.96 17.20 4.99
C GLU A 20 20.20 17.52 4.12
N PRO A 21 20.23 18.62 3.41
CA PRO A 21 21.03 19.01 2.24
C PRO A 21 21.56 17.82 1.41
N ILE A 22 20.66 16.96 0.97
CA ILE A 22 20.98 15.81 0.10
C ILE A 22 20.52 16.11 -1.34
N SER A 23 21.11 15.42 -2.32
CA SER A 23 20.64 15.52 -3.70
C SER A 23 19.39 14.66 -3.95
N SER A 24 18.61 15.01 -4.99
CA SER A 24 17.46 14.20 -5.43
C SER A 24 17.87 12.74 -5.70
N VAL A 25 18.99 12.54 -6.38
CA VAL A 25 19.50 11.20 -6.66
C VAL A 25 19.85 10.42 -5.38
N ASN A 26 20.31 11.07 -4.32
CA ASN A 26 20.60 10.39 -3.06
C ASN A 26 19.31 9.96 -2.32
N LEU A 27 18.22 10.73 -2.44
CA LEU A 27 16.92 10.30 -1.92
C LEU A 27 16.40 9.09 -2.72
N ILE A 28 16.56 9.09 -4.03
CA ILE A 28 16.25 7.95 -4.91
C ILE A 28 17.08 6.72 -4.54
N GLU A 29 18.38 6.86 -4.30
CA GLU A 29 19.26 5.77 -3.86
C GLU A 29 18.78 5.19 -2.52
N ARG A 30 18.35 6.04 -1.57
CA ARG A 30 17.81 5.61 -0.28
C ARG A 30 16.51 4.78 -0.45
N ALA A 31 15.63 5.21 -1.34
CA ALA A 31 14.40 4.48 -1.68
C ALA A 31 14.72 3.13 -2.34
N ALA A 32 15.65 3.14 -3.29
CA ALA A 32 16.14 1.95 -3.98
C ALA A 32 16.82 0.96 -3.03
N GLU A 33 17.62 1.45 -2.08
CA GLU A 33 18.27 0.61 -1.06
C GLU A 33 17.25 -0.10 -0.18
N SER A 34 16.23 0.62 0.29
CA SER A 34 15.14 0.04 1.08
C SER A 34 14.39 -1.05 0.30
N SER A 35 14.12 -0.80 -1.00
CA SER A 35 13.46 -1.76 -1.89
C SER A 35 14.34 -2.98 -2.16
N ALA A 36 15.61 -2.79 -2.53
CA ALA A 36 16.55 -3.86 -2.78
C ALA A 36 16.81 -4.71 -1.53
N TYR A 37 16.83 -4.10 -0.35
CA TYR A 37 16.97 -4.81 0.91
C TYR A 37 15.73 -5.67 1.21
N TRP A 38 14.53 -5.13 1.01
CA TRP A 38 13.29 -5.90 1.17
C TRP A 38 13.26 -7.10 0.20
N ILE A 39 13.58 -6.87 -1.07
CA ILE A 39 13.65 -7.93 -2.10
C ILE A 39 14.66 -9.00 -1.68
N TYR A 40 15.85 -8.60 -1.24
CA TYR A 40 16.89 -9.52 -0.77
C TYR A 40 16.41 -10.41 0.38
N LEU A 41 15.66 -9.87 1.33
CA LEU A 41 15.19 -10.62 2.49
C LEU A 41 14.02 -11.56 2.16
N ASN A 42 13.11 -11.15 1.27
CA ASN A 42 11.84 -11.82 1.05
C ASN A 42 11.82 -12.70 -0.22
N CYS A 43 12.74 -12.48 -1.16
CA CYS A 43 12.81 -13.21 -2.43
C CYS A 43 13.99 -14.19 -2.51
N LYS A 44 14.43 -14.77 -1.40
CA LYS A 44 15.62 -15.65 -1.30
C LYS A 44 15.55 -16.92 -2.17
N ASN A 45 14.35 -17.34 -2.56
CA ASN A 45 14.15 -18.51 -3.41
C ASN A 45 14.36 -18.22 -4.90
N TYR A 46 14.59 -16.97 -5.26
CA TYR A 46 14.80 -16.52 -6.62
C TYR A 46 16.24 -16.07 -6.80
N THR A 47 16.81 -16.37 -7.95
CA THR A 47 18.20 -16.00 -8.28
C THR A 47 18.28 -14.97 -9.38
N ARG A 48 17.15 -14.70 -10.07
CA ARG A 48 17.10 -13.80 -11.22
C ARG A 48 15.99 -12.78 -11.10
N PHE A 49 16.27 -11.54 -11.49
CA PHE A 49 15.33 -10.42 -11.52
C PHE A 49 15.35 -9.75 -12.89
N THR A 50 14.16 -9.44 -13.40
CA THR A 50 13.99 -8.67 -14.64
C THR A 50 13.27 -7.38 -14.30
N ILE A 51 13.95 -6.24 -14.44
CA ILE A 51 13.49 -4.94 -13.98
C ILE A 51 13.13 -4.07 -15.19
N PHE A 52 11.90 -3.55 -15.19
CA PHE A 52 11.37 -2.70 -16.26
C PHE A 52 11.43 -1.25 -15.81
N CYS A 53 12.30 -0.46 -16.43
CA CYS A 53 12.57 0.91 -16.01
C CYS A 53 11.96 1.93 -16.96
N GLY A 54 11.23 2.90 -16.39
CA GLY A 54 10.70 4.05 -17.13
C GLY A 54 11.72 5.20 -17.24
N PRO A 55 11.34 6.30 -17.93
CA PRO A 55 12.24 7.42 -18.17
C PRO A 55 12.39 8.39 -16.98
N GLY A 56 11.53 8.27 -15.97
CA GLY A 56 11.45 9.18 -14.84
C GLY A 56 12.14 8.68 -13.56
N LYS A 57 11.74 9.26 -12.41
CA LYS A 57 12.29 8.93 -11.09
C LYS A 57 12.13 7.46 -10.73
N ASN A 58 10.96 6.86 -11.02
CA ASN A 58 10.72 5.44 -10.74
C ASN A 58 11.69 4.53 -11.52
N GLY A 59 11.96 4.85 -12.80
CA GLY A 59 13.01 4.17 -13.56
C GLY A 59 14.40 4.37 -12.98
N SER A 60 14.69 5.56 -12.44
CA SER A 60 15.94 5.83 -11.70
C SER A 60 16.09 4.91 -10.48
N GLU A 61 15.02 4.70 -9.73
CA GLU A 61 14.96 3.73 -8.63
C GLU A 61 15.21 2.30 -9.15
N GLY A 62 14.57 1.93 -10.27
CA GLY A 62 14.78 0.65 -10.94
C GLY A 62 16.24 0.39 -11.31
N PHE A 63 16.94 1.38 -11.88
CA PHE A 63 18.37 1.26 -12.20
C PHE A 63 19.24 1.09 -10.95
N ALA A 64 18.93 1.81 -9.89
CA ALA A 64 19.64 1.68 -8.62
C ALA A 64 19.38 0.32 -7.96
N ILE A 65 18.13 -0.15 -7.95
CA ILE A 65 17.75 -1.50 -7.46
C ILE A 65 18.49 -2.58 -8.25
N ALA A 66 18.56 -2.45 -9.58
CA ALA A 66 19.29 -3.40 -10.44
C ALA A 66 20.75 -3.56 -10.01
N ARG A 67 21.46 -2.44 -9.82
CA ARG A 67 22.86 -2.45 -9.33
C ARG A 67 22.99 -3.13 -7.97
N MET A 68 22.09 -2.77 -7.05
CA MET A 68 22.14 -3.27 -5.67
C MET A 68 21.85 -4.77 -5.60
N LEU A 69 20.92 -5.28 -6.38
CA LEU A 69 20.63 -6.71 -6.47
C LEU A 69 21.78 -7.48 -7.13
N TYR A 70 22.37 -6.94 -8.19
CA TYR A 70 23.56 -7.51 -8.82
C TYR A 70 24.73 -7.60 -7.85
N LEU A 71 25.01 -6.55 -7.08
CA LEU A 71 26.05 -6.55 -6.06
C LEU A 71 25.80 -7.54 -4.91
N LYS A 72 24.56 -7.96 -4.72
CA LYS A 72 24.16 -9.03 -3.78
C LYS A 72 24.25 -10.43 -4.40
N GLY A 73 24.70 -10.56 -5.64
CA GLY A 73 24.95 -11.83 -6.33
C GLY A 73 23.76 -12.39 -7.09
N PHE A 74 22.74 -11.59 -7.38
CA PHE A 74 21.63 -12.02 -8.24
C PHE A 74 21.96 -11.78 -9.71
N ASP A 75 21.36 -12.58 -10.58
CA ASP A 75 21.31 -12.33 -12.02
C ASP A 75 20.28 -11.24 -12.28
N VAL A 76 20.66 -10.18 -12.97
CA VAL A 76 19.77 -9.03 -13.21
C VAL A 76 19.77 -8.64 -14.67
N ASP A 77 18.58 -8.55 -15.24
CA ASP A 77 18.33 -7.99 -16.56
C ASP A 77 17.44 -6.74 -16.42
N VAL A 78 17.69 -5.76 -17.27
CA VAL A 78 16.96 -4.50 -17.26
C VAL A 78 16.33 -4.23 -18.62
N PHE A 79 15.06 -3.86 -18.64
CA PHE A 79 14.35 -3.43 -19.83
C PHE A 79 14.11 -1.92 -19.79
N ILE A 80 14.36 -1.26 -20.93
CA ILE A 80 14.11 0.17 -21.12
C ILE A 80 13.53 0.42 -22.51
N ASP A 81 12.95 1.60 -22.73
CA ASP A 81 12.62 2.10 -24.05
C ASP A 81 13.86 2.80 -24.64
N LYS A 82 14.61 2.10 -25.50
CA LYS A 82 15.79 2.66 -26.16
C LYS A 82 15.46 3.69 -27.25
N SER A 83 14.21 3.76 -27.69
CA SER A 83 13.76 4.76 -28.64
C SER A 83 13.57 6.15 -28.02
N LYS A 84 13.36 6.23 -26.70
CA LYS A 84 13.28 7.48 -25.96
C LYS A 84 14.65 8.07 -25.72
N SER A 85 14.86 9.26 -26.24
CA SER A 85 16.13 10.00 -26.08
C SER A 85 16.23 10.77 -24.75
N GLU A 86 15.13 10.92 -24.02
CA GLU A 86 15.08 11.80 -22.85
C GLU A 86 14.75 11.01 -21.58
N LEU A 87 15.78 10.65 -20.84
CA LEU A 87 15.67 10.27 -19.42
C LEU A 87 15.71 11.54 -18.56
N SER A 88 15.01 11.54 -17.43
CA SER A 88 15.22 12.60 -16.43
C SER A 88 16.68 12.61 -15.94
N ASP A 89 17.15 13.75 -15.43
CA ASP A 89 18.55 13.90 -14.97
C ASP A 89 18.94 12.81 -13.97
N ASP A 90 18.08 12.51 -13.01
CA ASP A 90 18.30 11.46 -12.02
C ASP A 90 18.33 10.05 -12.68
N ALA A 91 17.43 9.79 -13.63
CA ALA A 91 17.40 8.52 -14.37
C ALA A 91 18.63 8.36 -15.26
N LEU A 92 19.05 9.42 -15.94
CA LEU A 92 20.26 9.40 -16.76
C LEU A 92 21.51 9.12 -15.92
N LEU A 93 21.61 9.73 -14.74
CA LEU A 93 22.73 9.51 -13.85
C LEU A 93 22.78 8.05 -13.34
N ASN A 94 21.64 7.52 -12.90
CA ASN A 94 21.58 6.14 -12.42
C ASN A 94 21.69 5.11 -13.54
N PHE A 95 21.23 5.44 -14.74
CA PHE A 95 21.48 4.61 -15.94
C PHE A 95 22.97 4.55 -16.29
N LYS A 96 23.69 5.68 -16.27
CA LYS A 96 25.15 5.69 -16.47
C LYS A 96 25.87 4.84 -15.43
N ARG A 97 25.50 4.96 -14.15
CA ARG A 97 26.06 4.12 -13.07
C ARG A 97 25.76 2.63 -13.29
N LEU A 98 24.60 2.29 -13.86
CA LEU A 98 24.25 0.91 -14.20
C LEU A 98 25.15 0.34 -15.29
N GLN A 99 25.51 1.14 -16.30
CA GLN A 99 26.36 0.72 -17.42
C GLN A 99 27.79 0.32 -17.01
N ASP A 100 28.23 0.73 -15.81
CA ASP A 100 29.53 0.30 -15.26
C ASP A 100 29.55 -1.19 -14.85
N PHE A 101 28.37 -1.84 -14.82
CA PHE A 101 28.21 -3.24 -14.44
C PHE A 101 28.00 -4.13 -15.67
N SER A 102 29.08 -4.67 -16.23
CA SER A 102 29.07 -5.49 -17.45
C SER A 102 28.26 -6.80 -17.35
N GLY A 103 27.94 -7.25 -16.12
CA GLY A 103 27.14 -8.45 -15.89
C GLY A 103 25.63 -8.19 -15.90
N ILE A 104 25.17 -6.94 -16.00
CA ILE A 104 23.75 -6.59 -16.15
C ILE A 104 23.46 -6.37 -17.65
N THR A 105 22.52 -7.15 -18.18
CA THR A 105 22.14 -7.02 -19.59
C THR A 105 20.98 -6.03 -19.73
N ILE A 106 21.10 -5.08 -20.68
CA ILE A 106 20.10 -4.06 -20.94
C ILE A 106 19.41 -4.35 -22.25
N TYR A 107 18.12 -4.67 -22.19
CA TYR A 107 17.23 -4.97 -23.32
C TYR A 107 16.38 -3.76 -23.69
N ASP A 108 15.93 -3.72 -24.95
CA ASP A 108 14.86 -2.83 -25.39
C ASP A 108 13.49 -3.47 -25.14
N PHE A 109 12.45 -2.66 -24.95
CA PHE A 109 11.08 -3.17 -24.83
C PHE A 109 10.61 -3.95 -26.07
N VAL A 110 11.11 -3.64 -27.24
CA VAL A 110 10.79 -4.39 -28.47
C VAL A 110 11.31 -5.84 -28.44
N GLU A 111 12.28 -6.15 -27.59
CA GLU A 111 12.85 -7.48 -27.44
C GLU A 111 12.03 -8.39 -26.47
N ILE A 112 10.97 -7.86 -25.86
CA ILE A 112 10.21 -8.54 -24.80
C ILE A 112 9.61 -9.89 -25.25
N ASP A 113 9.20 -10.00 -26.52
CA ASP A 113 8.57 -11.23 -27.04
C ASP A 113 9.58 -12.37 -27.24
N GLN A 114 10.86 -12.05 -27.37
CA GLN A 114 11.94 -13.02 -27.58
C GLN A 114 12.66 -13.39 -26.26
N TYR A 115 12.36 -12.65 -25.17
CA TYR A 115 13.04 -12.82 -23.90
C TYR A 115 12.53 -14.05 -23.11
N ASN A 116 13.47 -14.78 -22.50
CA ASN A 116 13.14 -15.92 -21.64
C ASN A 116 12.85 -15.47 -20.21
N PHE A 117 11.57 -15.54 -19.83
CA PHE A 117 11.10 -15.19 -18.50
C PHE A 117 11.16 -16.34 -17.49
N GLU A 118 11.84 -17.46 -17.78
CA GLU A 118 11.92 -18.57 -16.83
C GLU A 118 12.64 -18.18 -15.53
N LYS A 119 12.05 -18.55 -14.40
CA LYS A 119 12.61 -18.42 -13.04
C LYS A 119 13.07 -17.00 -12.65
N THR A 120 12.49 -15.96 -13.25
CA THR A 120 12.76 -14.57 -12.88
C THR A 120 11.59 -13.94 -12.13
N VAL A 121 11.88 -13.00 -11.24
CA VAL A 121 10.90 -12.08 -10.65
C VAL A 121 10.82 -10.84 -11.53
N LEU A 122 9.62 -10.42 -11.88
CA LEU A 122 9.39 -9.20 -12.67
C LEU A 122 9.27 -8.01 -11.72
N VAL A 123 10.07 -6.98 -11.94
CA VAL A 123 10.06 -5.76 -11.14
C VAL A 123 9.61 -4.60 -12.02
N ASP A 124 8.46 -4.04 -11.70
CA ASP A 124 7.89 -2.87 -12.35
C ASP A 124 8.42 -1.59 -11.68
N ALA A 125 9.26 -0.89 -12.41
CA ALA A 125 9.78 0.44 -12.08
C ALA A 125 9.56 1.41 -13.26
N LEU A 126 8.42 1.26 -14.00
CA LEU A 126 8.12 2.12 -15.14
C LEU A 126 7.64 3.50 -14.70
N PHE A 127 6.57 3.56 -13.90
CA PHE A 127 5.95 4.82 -13.46
C PHE A 127 5.59 4.76 -11.98
N GLY A 128 5.90 5.82 -11.25
CA GLY A 128 5.53 6.01 -9.84
C GLY A 128 4.35 6.99 -9.68
N VAL A 129 4.20 7.58 -8.50
CA VAL A 129 3.13 8.55 -8.15
C VAL A 129 3.08 9.78 -9.04
N GLY A 130 4.07 10.01 -9.87
CA GLY A 130 4.12 11.13 -10.80
C GLY A 130 3.24 10.96 -12.04
N LEU A 131 2.68 9.79 -12.27
CA LEU A 131 1.80 9.52 -13.41
C LEU A 131 0.52 10.35 -13.30
N SER A 132 0.28 11.21 -14.28
CA SER A 132 -0.87 12.11 -14.35
C SER A 132 -1.67 12.00 -15.64
N GLN A 133 -1.21 11.19 -16.58
CA GLN A 133 -1.81 10.98 -17.90
C GLN A 133 -1.81 9.49 -18.23
N ASN A 134 -2.66 9.12 -19.18
CA ASN A 134 -2.70 7.75 -19.67
C ASN A 134 -1.35 7.35 -20.27
N LEU A 135 -0.99 6.08 -20.08
CA LEU A 135 0.25 5.53 -20.58
C LEU A 135 0.32 5.59 -22.13
N GLU A 136 1.51 5.82 -22.65
CA GLU A 136 1.79 5.68 -24.08
C GLU A 136 1.65 4.20 -24.52
N VAL A 137 1.41 4.00 -25.81
CA VAL A 137 1.11 2.69 -26.40
C VAL A 137 2.18 1.64 -26.07
N ILE A 138 3.46 2.01 -26.14
CA ILE A 138 4.57 1.11 -25.86
C ILE A 138 4.53 0.55 -24.42
N TYR A 139 4.25 1.40 -23.44
CA TYR A 139 4.15 0.97 -22.03
C TYR A 139 2.89 0.13 -21.78
N LYS A 140 1.78 0.48 -22.44
CA LYS A 140 0.55 -0.34 -22.39
C LYS A 140 0.80 -1.75 -22.92
N ASP A 141 1.47 -1.88 -24.05
CA ASP A 141 1.82 -3.18 -24.65
C ASP A 141 2.73 -4.00 -23.72
N VAL A 142 3.78 -3.39 -23.19
CA VAL A 142 4.69 -4.02 -22.23
C VAL A 142 3.91 -4.53 -21.02
N ILE A 143 3.09 -3.69 -20.38
CA ILE A 143 2.32 -4.06 -19.18
C ILE A 143 1.33 -5.19 -19.49
N GLN A 144 0.63 -5.13 -20.62
CA GLN A 144 -0.29 -6.20 -21.04
C GLN A 144 0.44 -7.53 -21.17
N LYS A 145 1.61 -7.56 -21.84
CA LYS A 145 2.43 -8.76 -21.99
C LYS A 145 2.92 -9.30 -20.64
N LEU A 146 3.35 -8.42 -19.73
CA LEU A 146 3.81 -8.81 -18.41
C LEU A 146 2.67 -9.32 -17.52
N ASN A 147 1.48 -8.76 -17.64
CA ASN A 147 0.31 -9.24 -16.90
C ASN A 147 -0.08 -10.67 -17.28
N LEU A 148 0.20 -11.11 -18.49
CA LEU A 148 -0.03 -12.49 -18.94
C LEU A 148 0.99 -13.50 -18.37
N LYS A 149 2.14 -13.04 -17.88
CA LYS A 149 3.16 -13.92 -17.30
C LYS A 149 2.75 -14.37 -15.89
N LYS A 150 3.05 -15.64 -15.56
CA LYS A 150 2.80 -16.24 -14.24
C LYS A 150 3.93 -16.01 -13.23
N ASN A 151 4.93 -15.26 -13.60
CA ASN A 151 6.06 -14.92 -12.76
C ASN A 151 5.61 -14.11 -11.55
N PRO A 152 6.31 -14.21 -10.40
CA PRO A 152 6.14 -13.27 -9.30
C PRO A 152 6.43 -11.84 -9.75
N LYS A 153 5.65 -10.90 -9.25
CA LYS A 153 5.67 -9.50 -9.68
C LYS A 153 5.78 -8.57 -8.48
N ILE A 154 6.66 -7.59 -8.59
CA ILE A 154 6.87 -6.55 -7.59
C ILE A 154 6.77 -5.20 -8.30
N SER A 155 5.96 -4.27 -7.78
CA SER A 155 5.95 -2.88 -8.24
C SER A 155 6.68 -1.99 -7.25
N ILE A 156 7.44 -1.05 -7.79
CA ILE A 156 8.15 -0.02 -7.02
C ILE A 156 7.27 1.22 -6.95
N ASP A 157 7.05 1.72 -5.74
CA ASP A 157 6.23 2.87 -5.36
C ASP A 157 4.72 2.66 -5.59
N ILE A 158 4.29 2.41 -6.81
CA ILE A 158 2.89 2.18 -7.21
C ILE A 158 2.87 1.35 -8.49
N PRO A 159 1.93 0.41 -8.68
CA PRO A 159 1.80 -0.32 -9.93
C PRO A 159 1.66 0.62 -11.13
N SER A 160 2.48 0.42 -12.15
CA SER A 160 2.48 1.29 -13.33
C SER A 160 1.13 1.30 -14.04
N GLY A 161 0.64 2.48 -14.36
CA GLY A 161 -0.70 2.72 -14.89
C GLY A 161 -1.74 3.04 -13.83
N LEU A 162 -1.48 2.81 -12.54
CA LEU A 162 -2.37 3.16 -11.45
C LEU A 162 -2.17 4.64 -11.06
N PHE A 163 -3.26 5.42 -11.00
CA PHE A 163 -3.22 6.78 -10.50
C PHE A 163 -3.28 6.81 -8.97
N ALA A 164 -2.44 7.63 -8.33
CA ALA A 164 -2.34 7.65 -6.88
C ALA A 164 -3.54 8.30 -6.17
N ASN A 165 -4.15 9.33 -6.78
CA ASN A 165 -5.14 10.21 -6.15
C ASN A 165 -6.58 9.99 -6.58
N HIS A 166 -6.81 9.37 -7.72
CA HIS A 166 -8.14 9.19 -8.31
C HIS A 166 -8.28 7.79 -8.94
N LEU A 167 -9.50 7.42 -9.23
CA LEU A 167 -9.81 6.14 -9.86
C LEU A 167 -9.36 6.15 -11.33
N ASN A 168 -8.90 5.01 -11.77
CA ASN A 168 -8.65 4.73 -13.18
C ASN A 168 -9.97 4.51 -13.93
N GLU A 169 -9.95 4.70 -15.23
CA GLU A 169 -11.05 4.31 -16.10
C GLU A 169 -11.04 2.79 -16.33
N GLU A 170 -12.21 2.22 -16.68
CA GLU A 170 -12.38 0.76 -16.83
C GLU A 170 -11.41 0.12 -17.85
N ASN A 171 -11.00 0.88 -18.87
CA ASN A 171 -10.11 0.41 -19.93
C ASN A 171 -8.64 0.75 -19.73
N ASP A 172 -8.28 1.34 -18.59
CA ASP A 172 -6.89 1.64 -18.30
C ASP A 172 -6.08 0.37 -18.08
N ILE A 173 -4.88 0.35 -18.65
CA ILE A 173 -3.95 -0.76 -18.49
C ILE A 173 -3.09 -0.49 -17.27
N ILE A 174 -3.24 -1.36 -16.26
CA ILE A 174 -2.53 -1.27 -14.98
C ILE A 174 -1.71 -2.56 -14.80
N PHE A 175 -0.48 -2.42 -14.34
CA PHE A 175 0.35 -3.56 -13.98
C PHE A 175 -0.24 -4.28 -12.76
N LYS A 176 -0.36 -5.60 -12.85
CA LYS A 176 -0.85 -6.45 -11.77
C LYS A 176 0.33 -7.05 -11.01
N THR A 177 0.46 -6.72 -9.74
CA THR A 177 1.59 -7.15 -8.92
C THR A 177 1.17 -8.05 -7.76
N ASP A 178 2.10 -8.84 -7.23
CA ASP A 178 1.93 -9.60 -5.98
C ASP A 178 2.31 -8.72 -4.78
N TYR A 179 3.32 -7.86 -4.94
CA TYR A 179 3.78 -6.93 -3.90
C TYR A 179 3.97 -5.53 -4.48
N THR A 180 3.53 -4.52 -3.73
CA THR A 180 3.87 -3.12 -4.00
C THR A 180 4.77 -2.60 -2.89
N LEU A 181 6.02 -2.24 -3.23
CA LEU A 181 6.96 -1.60 -2.33
C LEU A 181 6.79 -0.09 -2.42
N THR A 182 5.96 0.46 -1.55
CA THR A 182 5.59 1.88 -1.60
C THR A 182 6.39 2.70 -0.59
N PHE A 183 6.75 3.93 -0.95
CA PHE A 183 7.61 4.77 -0.12
C PHE A 183 6.81 5.62 0.85
N GLN A 184 7.18 5.57 2.12
CA GLN A 184 6.76 6.37 3.25
C GLN A 184 5.25 6.36 3.54
N PHE A 185 4.38 6.39 2.51
CA PHE A 185 2.94 6.57 2.67
C PHE A 185 2.14 5.60 1.83
N TRP A 186 0.99 5.20 2.33
CA TRP A 186 -0.06 4.60 1.53
C TRP A 186 -0.56 5.59 0.48
N LYS A 187 -0.93 5.08 -0.70
CA LYS A 187 -1.64 5.86 -1.72
C LYS A 187 -3.13 5.56 -1.64
N LYS A 188 -3.96 6.55 -1.92
CA LYS A 188 -5.42 6.42 -1.81
C LYS A 188 -5.98 5.30 -2.71
N SER A 189 -5.40 5.15 -3.89
CA SER A 189 -5.77 4.12 -4.86
C SER A 189 -5.59 2.67 -4.37
N PHE A 190 -4.71 2.42 -3.39
CA PHE A 190 -4.57 1.07 -2.81
C PHE A 190 -5.76 0.65 -1.95
N LEU A 191 -6.59 1.62 -1.52
CA LEU A 191 -7.70 1.41 -0.60
C LEU A 191 -9.07 1.37 -1.30
N HIS A 192 -9.12 1.69 -2.59
CA HIS A 192 -10.34 1.57 -3.37
C HIS A 192 -10.52 0.14 -3.87
N PRO A 193 -11.71 -0.48 -3.74
CA PRO A 193 -11.97 -1.84 -4.20
C PRO A 193 -11.67 -2.04 -5.70
N GLU A 194 -11.92 -1.02 -6.51
CA GLU A 194 -11.74 -1.05 -7.96
C GLU A 194 -10.26 -1.08 -8.38
N THR A 195 -9.39 -0.46 -7.59
CA THR A 195 -7.98 -0.28 -7.95
C THR A 195 -7.01 -1.04 -7.03
N GLY A 196 -7.39 -1.29 -5.79
CA GLY A 196 -6.57 -2.04 -4.82
C GLY A 196 -6.23 -3.46 -5.27
N ILE A 197 -7.06 -4.06 -6.13
CA ILE A 197 -6.85 -5.40 -6.70
C ILE A 197 -5.56 -5.51 -7.56
N TYR A 198 -5.02 -4.37 -8.02
CA TYR A 198 -3.78 -4.35 -8.80
C TYR A 198 -2.53 -4.28 -7.93
N SER A 199 -2.66 -3.90 -6.66
CA SER A 199 -1.53 -3.55 -5.79
C SER A 199 -0.93 -4.75 -5.03
N GLY A 200 -1.60 -5.90 -5.02
CA GLY A 200 -1.17 -7.04 -4.23
C GLY A 200 -1.01 -6.70 -2.75
N GLU A 201 -0.02 -7.28 -2.09
CA GLU A 201 0.34 -6.91 -0.72
C GLU A 201 1.16 -5.61 -0.73
N VAL A 202 0.65 -4.58 -0.05
CA VAL A 202 1.31 -3.27 0.02
C VAL A 202 2.26 -3.21 1.20
N VAL A 203 3.54 -3.03 0.91
CA VAL A 203 4.61 -2.88 1.89
C VAL A 203 5.09 -1.44 1.92
N VAL A 204 4.92 -0.76 3.04
CA VAL A 204 5.40 0.61 3.21
C VAL A 204 6.85 0.60 3.66
N LEU A 205 7.73 1.16 2.84
CA LEU A 205 9.15 1.32 3.13
C LEU A 205 9.42 2.73 3.66
N ASP A 206 10.01 2.79 4.85
CA ASP A 206 10.45 4.06 5.44
C ASP A 206 11.74 4.54 4.76
N ILE A 207 11.64 5.63 4.02
CA ILE A 207 12.76 6.28 3.33
C ILE A 207 13.27 7.53 4.06
N LYS A 208 12.85 7.69 5.33
CA LYS A 208 13.30 8.78 6.23
C LYS A 208 13.01 10.18 5.68
N LEU A 209 11.77 10.39 5.22
CA LEU A 209 11.33 11.75 4.88
C LEU A 209 11.24 12.64 6.12
N ASN A 210 11.31 13.95 5.91
CA ASN A 210 11.32 14.93 6.98
C ASN A 210 10.09 14.82 7.89
N GLN A 211 10.30 14.35 9.13
CA GLN A 211 9.22 14.06 10.08
C GLN A 211 8.46 15.33 10.50
N GLU A 212 9.14 16.45 10.62
CA GLU A 212 8.50 17.74 10.98
C GLU A 212 7.47 18.16 9.91
N PHE A 213 7.82 17.98 8.63
CA PHE A 213 6.89 18.24 7.53
C PHE A 213 5.69 17.29 7.59
N ILE A 214 5.94 15.99 7.80
CA ILE A 214 4.88 14.97 7.91
C ILE A 214 3.91 15.31 9.04
N ASP A 215 4.42 15.70 10.21
CA ASP A 215 3.61 15.99 11.38
C ASP A 215 2.75 17.25 11.19
N LYS A 216 3.31 18.30 10.55
CA LYS A 216 2.64 19.59 10.32
C LYS A 216 1.68 19.58 9.13
N THR A 217 1.85 18.66 8.18
CA THR A 217 0.98 18.60 7.00
C THR A 217 -0.36 17.99 7.35
N GLU A 218 -1.43 18.74 7.14
CA GLU A 218 -2.80 18.29 7.39
C GLU A 218 -3.30 17.35 6.29
N THR A 219 -4.09 16.35 6.69
CA THR A 219 -4.84 15.46 5.80
C THR A 219 -6.10 14.98 6.50
N PHE A 220 -7.12 14.62 5.73
CA PHE A 220 -8.34 14.00 6.23
C PHE A 220 -8.35 12.49 6.06
N ASP A 221 -7.38 11.93 5.33
CA ASP A 221 -7.30 10.51 5.02
C ASP A 221 -6.22 9.84 5.90
N PHE A 222 -6.59 8.75 6.59
CA PHE A 222 -5.69 8.02 7.49
C PHE A 222 -5.86 6.52 7.32
N VAL A 223 -4.75 5.79 7.40
CA VAL A 223 -4.74 4.35 7.65
C VAL A 223 -4.68 4.11 9.15
N ILE A 224 -5.54 3.22 9.66
CA ILE A 224 -5.46 2.73 11.03
C ILE A 224 -4.31 1.72 11.08
N ASP A 225 -3.24 2.09 11.76
CA ASP A 225 -2.04 1.27 11.97
C ASP A 225 -1.84 0.95 13.47
N ASP A 226 -0.89 0.07 13.75
CA ASP A 226 -0.59 -0.36 15.11
C ASP A 226 -0.18 0.83 15.99
N ASP A 227 0.56 1.80 15.46
CA ASP A 227 0.98 2.98 16.20
C ASP A 227 -0.20 3.84 16.65
N LEU A 228 -1.23 3.99 15.82
CA LEU A 228 -2.46 4.69 16.17
C LEU A 228 -3.21 3.92 17.28
N ILE A 229 -3.33 2.60 17.12
CA ILE A 229 -3.99 1.76 18.11
C ILE A 229 -3.26 1.80 19.45
N LEU A 230 -1.94 1.68 19.45
CA LEU A 230 -1.12 1.75 20.69
C LEU A 230 -1.21 3.11 21.39
N LYS A 231 -1.40 4.20 20.65
CA LYS A 231 -1.62 5.55 21.23
C LYS A 231 -3.00 5.68 21.89
N ILE A 232 -4.01 5.00 21.36
CA ILE A 232 -5.39 5.05 21.87
C ILE A 232 -5.63 4.03 22.98
N PHE A 233 -5.08 2.82 22.80
CA PHE A 233 -5.28 1.71 23.75
C PHE A 233 -4.57 1.99 25.07
N LYS A 234 -5.36 1.93 26.16
CA LYS A 234 -4.85 2.02 27.53
C LYS A 234 -5.12 0.70 28.24
N PRO A 235 -4.09 0.00 28.73
CA PRO A 235 -4.28 -1.18 29.56
C PRO A 235 -5.16 -0.86 30.79
N ARG A 236 -5.95 -1.83 31.21
CA ARG A 236 -6.76 -1.67 32.44
C ARG A 236 -5.87 -1.71 33.67
N GLU A 237 -6.16 -0.84 34.63
CA GLU A 237 -5.50 -0.83 35.92
C GLU A 237 -5.95 -2.01 36.80
N ASN A 238 -5.03 -2.56 37.62
CA ASN A 238 -5.28 -3.77 38.40
C ASN A 238 -6.45 -3.66 39.39
N PHE A 239 -6.71 -2.46 39.88
CA PHE A 239 -7.78 -2.21 40.89
C PHE A 239 -8.96 -1.43 40.29
N ALA A 240 -9.04 -1.30 38.99
CA ALA A 240 -10.14 -0.63 38.34
C ALA A 240 -11.39 -1.52 38.24
N HIS A 241 -12.56 -0.92 38.26
CA HIS A 241 -13.83 -1.61 38.06
C HIS A 241 -14.46 -1.21 36.71
N LYS A 242 -15.37 -2.04 36.21
CA LYS A 242 -16.01 -1.85 34.90
C LYS A 242 -16.66 -0.47 34.68
N GLY A 243 -17.12 0.20 35.73
CA GLY A 243 -17.76 1.52 35.63
C GLY A 243 -16.82 2.64 35.22
N ILE A 244 -15.49 2.47 35.37
CA ILE A 244 -14.48 3.48 34.98
C ILE A 244 -14.26 3.51 33.44
N TYR A 245 -14.48 2.39 32.76
CA TYR A 245 -14.19 2.23 31.34
C TYR A 245 -15.35 2.59 30.41
N GLY A 246 -16.25 3.43 30.90
CA GLY A 246 -17.35 3.98 30.13
C GLY A 246 -18.50 3.01 29.87
N LYS A 247 -19.48 3.50 29.14
CA LYS A 247 -20.70 2.77 28.79
C LYS A 247 -20.89 2.88 27.28
N SER A 248 -21.21 1.78 26.64
CA SER A 248 -21.58 1.74 25.22
C SER A 248 -23.00 1.20 25.07
N ILE A 249 -23.71 1.69 24.06
CA ILE A 249 -24.99 1.17 23.67
C ILE A 249 -24.91 0.71 22.20
N ILE A 250 -25.31 -0.52 21.96
CA ILE A 250 -25.47 -1.09 20.61
C ILE A 250 -26.96 -1.06 20.29
N VAL A 251 -27.32 -0.36 19.22
CA VAL A 251 -28.71 -0.29 18.75
C VAL A 251 -28.78 -1.03 17.42
N GLY A 252 -29.52 -2.14 17.37
CA GLY A 252 -29.59 -2.89 16.12
C GLY A 252 -30.23 -4.26 16.27
N GLY A 253 -30.32 -4.93 15.14
CA GLY A 253 -30.91 -6.26 15.03
C GLY A 253 -32.36 -6.22 14.55
N SER A 254 -32.74 -7.28 13.89
CA SER A 254 -34.13 -7.58 13.50
C SER A 254 -34.31 -9.09 13.45
N TYR A 255 -35.53 -9.56 13.31
CA TYR A 255 -35.78 -10.99 13.15
C TYR A 255 -34.95 -11.55 11.98
N GLY A 256 -34.23 -12.63 12.24
CA GLY A 256 -33.29 -13.25 11.26
C GLY A 256 -31.95 -12.52 11.09
N LYS A 257 -31.71 -11.34 11.73
CA LYS A 257 -30.48 -10.55 11.60
C LYS A 257 -29.87 -10.12 12.95
N ILE A 258 -30.15 -10.86 14.01
CA ILE A 258 -29.58 -10.58 15.37
C ILE A 258 -28.09 -10.80 15.43
N GLY A 259 -27.51 -11.64 14.54
CA GLY A 259 -26.08 -11.92 14.52
C GLY A 259 -25.20 -10.66 14.41
N ALA A 260 -25.64 -9.64 13.67
CA ALA A 260 -24.91 -8.37 13.58
C ALA A 260 -24.81 -7.65 14.93
N ALA A 261 -25.91 -7.61 15.71
CA ALA A 261 -25.92 -7.05 17.05
C ALA A 261 -25.01 -7.86 18.00
N VAL A 262 -24.99 -9.19 17.87
CA VAL A 262 -24.07 -10.06 18.65
C VAL A 262 -22.61 -9.72 18.35
N LEU A 263 -22.23 -9.59 17.07
CA LEU A 263 -20.85 -9.27 16.67
C LEU A 263 -20.43 -7.89 17.16
N ALA A 264 -21.30 -6.87 17.01
CA ALA A 264 -21.03 -5.53 17.50
C ALA A 264 -20.88 -5.48 19.01
N THR A 265 -21.73 -6.21 19.76
CA THR A 265 -21.69 -6.32 21.22
C THR A 265 -20.38 -6.97 21.70
N LYS A 266 -19.99 -8.09 21.08
CA LYS A 266 -18.72 -8.76 21.38
C LYS A 266 -17.52 -7.85 21.09
N SER A 267 -17.54 -7.12 19.98
CA SER A 267 -16.48 -6.16 19.63
C SER A 267 -16.37 -5.05 20.68
N ALA A 268 -17.49 -4.43 21.08
CA ALA A 268 -17.49 -3.39 22.09
C ALA A 268 -16.91 -3.88 23.44
N MET A 269 -17.27 -5.08 23.87
CA MET A 269 -16.71 -5.67 25.11
C MET A 269 -15.22 -5.97 24.99
N ARG A 270 -14.78 -6.54 23.86
CA ARG A 270 -13.38 -6.89 23.62
C ARG A 270 -12.47 -5.67 23.45
N THR A 271 -12.97 -4.58 22.92
CA THR A 271 -12.21 -3.33 22.81
C THR A 271 -12.14 -2.56 24.14
N GLY A 272 -12.85 -3.00 25.18
CA GLY A 272 -12.64 -2.49 26.52
C GLY A 272 -13.81 -1.71 27.11
N SER A 273 -15.00 -1.69 26.49
CA SER A 273 -16.19 -1.08 27.10
C SER A 273 -16.44 -1.66 28.51
N GLY A 274 -16.65 -0.78 29.48
CA GLY A 274 -16.90 -1.18 30.85
C GLY A 274 -18.27 -1.79 31.05
N LEU A 275 -19.31 -1.17 30.49
CA LEU A 275 -20.68 -1.66 30.43
C LEU A 275 -21.21 -1.56 29.03
N THR A 276 -21.72 -2.67 28.50
CA THR A 276 -22.28 -2.68 27.14
C THR A 276 -23.79 -2.99 27.24
N PHE A 277 -24.58 -2.07 26.72
CA PHE A 277 -26.02 -2.19 26.60
C PHE A 277 -26.39 -2.55 25.18
N VAL A 278 -27.41 -3.39 24.99
CA VAL A 278 -27.87 -3.76 23.65
C VAL A 278 -29.36 -3.51 23.57
N LEU A 279 -29.75 -2.49 22.80
CA LEU A 279 -31.15 -2.21 22.47
C LEU A 279 -31.49 -2.99 21.20
N ALA A 280 -32.32 -4.02 21.36
CA ALA A 280 -32.71 -4.91 20.25
C ALA A 280 -34.14 -5.37 20.41
N PRO A 281 -34.83 -5.82 19.32
CA PRO A 281 -36.14 -6.41 19.41
C PRO A 281 -36.16 -7.65 20.32
N ASN A 282 -37.28 -7.96 20.93
CA ASN A 282 -37.45 -9.10 21.84
C ASN A 282 -37.01 -10.45 21.23
N CYS A 283 -37.16 -10.64 19.93
CA CYS A 283 -36.69 -11.84 19.23
C CYS A 283 -35.16 -12.06 19.36
N GLY A 284 -34.39 -11.03 19.74
CA GLY A 284 -32.95 -11.09 19.96
C GLY A 284 -32.53 -11.46 21.39
N TYR A 285 -33.45 -11.41 22.35
CA TYR A 285 -33.12 -11.59 23.78
C TYR A 285 -32.37 -12.87 24.06
N THR A 286 -32.91 -14.00 23.72
CA THR A 286 -32.30 -15.31 24.01
C THR A 286 -30.93 -15.44 23.35
N VAL A 287 -30.80 -15.01 22.07
CA VAL A 287 -29.55 -15.10 21.33
C VAL A 287 -28.47 -14.23 21.98
N LEU A 288 -28.80 -12.97 22.30
CA LEU A 288 -27.87 -12.02 22.90
C LEU A 288 -27.45 -12.45 24.31
N GLN A 289 -28.40 -12.87 25.16
CA GLN A 289 -28.07 -13.30 26.52
C GLN A 289 -27.29 -14.63 26.58
N THR A 290 -27.48 -15.50 25.59
CA THR A 290 -26.70 -16.74 25.46
C THR A 290 -25.28 -16.48 24.95
N THR A 291 -25.13 -15.57 23.95
CA THR A 291 -23.85 -15.37 23.26
C THR A 291 -22.99 -14.26 23.87
N CYS A 292 -23.61 -13.33 24.60
CA CYS A 292 -22.98 -12.15 25.23
C CYS A 292 -23.58 -11.96 26.65
N PRO A 293 -23.37 -12.91 27.59
CA PRO A 293 -24.02 -12.87 28.91
C PRO A 293 -23.59 -11.65 29.75
N GLU A 294 -22.47 -11.04 29.47
CA GLU A 294 -21.98 -9.84 30.16
C GLU A 294 -22.69 -8.55 29.69
N ALA A 295 -23.35 -8.58 28.56
CA ALA A 295 -24.07 -7.42 28.04
C ALA A 295 -25.43 -7.28 28.66
N ILE A 296 -25.88 -6.03 28.83
CA ILE A 296 -27.19 -5.70 29.40
C ILE A 296 -28.17 -5.53 28.23
N PHE A 297 -29.16 -6.43 28.15
CA PHE A 297 -30.21 -6.32 27.12
C PHE A 297 -31.22 -5.25 27.52
N ILE A 298 -31.56 -4.40 26.57
CA ILE A 298 -32.68 -3.45 26.67
C ILE A 298 -33.68 -3.84 25.57
N GLU A 299 -34.90 -4.11 26.00
CA GLU A 299 -35.95 -4.45 25.05
C GLU A 299 -36.34 -3.21 24.22
N GLY A 300 -36.21 -3.32 22.90
CA GLY A 300 -36.75 -2.38 21.97
C GLY A 300 -38.25 -2.63 21.77
N CYS A 301 -38.85 -2.04 20.75
CA CYS A 301 -40.24 -2.22 20.41
C CYS A 301 -40.61 -3.71 20.22
N GLU A 302 -41.83 -4.12 20.58
CA GLU A 302 -42.37 -5.49 20.37
C GLU A 302 -42.37 -5.91 18.88
N LYS A 303 -42.21 -4.97 17.97
CA LYS A 303 -42.11 -5.22 16.54
C LYS A 303 -40.77 -5.81 16.15
N LYS A 304 -40.76 -6.59 15.10
CA LYS A 304 -39.55 -7.28 14.56
C LYS A 304 -38.41 -6.33 14.11
N ILE A 305 -38.66 -5.03 14.13
CA ILE A 305 -37.71 -3.96 13.72
C ILE A 305 -37.71 -2.89 14.82
N ILE A 306 -36.53 -2.37 15.16
CA ILE A 306 -36.40 -1.20 16.02
C ILE A 306 -36.97 0.01 15.26
N GLN A 307 -37.96 0.66 15.85
CA GLN A 307 -38.40 2.00 15.43
C GLN A 307 -37.90 3.00 16.45
N ILE A 308 -37.13 3.98 16.03
CA ILE A 308 -36.81 5.15 16.81
C ILE A 308 -37.91 6.14 16.56
N GLU A 309 -38.78 6.38 17.57
CA GLU A 309 -39.71 7.49 17.53
C GLU A 309 -38.91 8.79 17.74
N GLU A 310 -39.13 9.80 16.89
CA GLU A 310 -38.53 11.11 16.98
C GLU A 310 -38.94 11.88 18.22
#